data_6aa87c06d6dacead538840605863850a
#
_entry.id   6aa87c06d6dacead538840605863850a
#
_cell.length_a   1.000
_cell.length_b   1.000
_cell.length_c   1.000
_cell.angle_alpha   90.00
_cell.angle_beta   90.00
_cell.angle_gamma   90.00
#
_symmetry.space_group_name_H-M   'P 1'
#
loop_
_entity.id
_entity.type
_entity.pdbx_description
1 polymer ?
#
loop_
_entity_poly.entity_id
_entity_poly.type
_entity_poly.pdbx_seq_one_letter_code
_entity_poly.pdbx_strand_id
1 'polypeptide(L)' 'MPNVTKLNLSDAIALLENLGLVVEISGNGIKINQSVKSGSKIKKNQKVILKLTWKN' A
#
# COMPACT_ATOMS: atom_id res chain seq x y z
N MET A 1 4.05 8.30 5.07
CA MET A 1 3.29 7.25 4.31
C MET A 1 1.97 7.81 3.82
N PRO A 2 1.76 7.91 2.53
CA PRO A 2 0.48 8.38 2.01
C PRO A 2 -0.64 7.35 2.20
N ASN A 3 -1.87 7.81 2.11
CA ASN A 3 -3.03 6.93 2.18
C ASN A 3 -3.35 6.44 0.77
N VAL A 4 -3.17 5.15 0.54
CA VAL A 4 -3.40 4.54 -0.78
C VAL A 4 -4.67 3.69 -0.82
N THR A 5 -5.45 3.67 0.26
CA THR A 5 -6.62 2.81 0.35
C THR A 5 -7.74 3.19 -0.61
N LYS A 6 -7.72 4.43 -1.11
CA LYS A 6 -8.71 4.93 -2.06
C LYS A 6 -8.23 4.87 -3.51
N LEU A 7 -7.01 4.41 -3.74
CA LEU A 7 -6.43 4.35 -5.07
C LEU A 7 -6.65 2.96 -5.69
N ASN A 8 -6.54 2.90 -7.01
CA ASN A 8 -6.43 1.63 -7.70
C ASN A 8 -5.15 0.93 -7.27
N LEU A 9 -5.13 -0.39 -7.34
CA LEU A 9 -3.94 -1.15 -6.96
C LEU A 9 -2.70 -0.69 -7.75
N SER A 10 -2.84 -0.50 -9.06
CA SER A 10 -1.73 -0.04 -9.89
C SER A 10 -1.21 1.32 -9.44
N ASP A 11 -2.12 2.25 -9.15
CA ASP A 11 -1.74 3.59 -8.70
C ASP A 11 -1.08 3.55 -7.33
N ALA A 12 -1.61 2.71 -6.43
CA ALA A 12 -1.05 2.54 -5.11
C ALA A 12 0.38 2.01 -5.18
N ILE A 13 0.61 0.99 -5.98
CA ILE A 13 1.94 0.40 -6.15
C ILE A 13 2.90 1.44 -6.73
N ALA A 14 2.48 2.13 -7.79
CA ALA A 14 3.33 3.14 -8.44
C ALA A 14 3.73 4.24 -7.46
N LEU A 15 2.78 4.73 -6.69
CA LEU A 15 3.05 5.78 -5.71
C LEU A 15 4.06 5.32 -4.66
N LEU A 16 3.86 4.13 -4.11
CA LEU A 16 4.74 3.61 -3.06
C LEU A 16 6.12 3.30 -3.59
N GLU A 17 6.22 2.75 -4.78
CA GLU A 17 7.53 2.48 -5.41
C GLU A 17 8.29 3.76 -5.70
N ASN A 18 7.59 4.82 -6.09
CA ASN A 18 8.23 6.13 -6.30
C ASN A 18 8.81 6.72 -5.02
N LEU A 19 8.30 6.30 -3.87
CA LEU A 19 8.82 6.71 -2.58
C LEU A 19 10.02 5.86 -2.12
N GLY A 20 10.42 4.89 -2.92
CA GLY A 20 11.52 4.00 -2.59
C GLY A 20 11.12 2.83 -1.69
N LEU A 21 9.83 2.53 -1.63
CA LEU A 21 9.32 1.44 -0.79
C LEU A 21 9.25 0.14 -1.58
N VAL A 22 9.38 -0.97 -0.85
CA VAL A 22 9.18 -2.31 -1.41
C VAL A 22 7.73 -2.70 -1.13
N VAL A 23 6.96 -2.96 -2.17
CA VAL A 23 5.53 -3.25 -2.04
C VAL A 23 5.28 -4.74 -2.20
N GLU A 24 4.56 -5.32 -1.25
CA GLU A 24 4.07 -6.69 -1.35
C GLU A 24 2.55 -6.69 -1.36
N ILE A 25 1.97 -7.59 -2.15
CA ILE A 25 0.53 -7.75 -2.25
C ILE A 25 0.14 -9.06 -1.58
N SER A 26 -0.90 -9.01 -0.75
CA SER A 26 -1.41 -10.19 -0.07
C SER A 26 -2.93 -10.24 -0.23
N GLY A 27 -3.46 -11.45 -0.43
CA GLY A 27 -4.89 -11.65 -0.53
C GLY A 27 -5.47 -11.28 -1.90
N ASN A 28 -6.78 -11.33 -1.98
CA ASN A 28 -7.54 -10.98 -3.18
C ASN A 28 -8.70 -10.07 -2.79
N GLY A 29 -9.06 -9.16 -3.68
CA GLY A 29 -10.21 -8.32 -3.46
C GLY A 29 -10.06 -6.96 -4.09
N ILE A 30 -10.98 -6.06 -3.73
CA ILE A 30 -11.04 -4.70 -4.27
C ILE A 30 -10.69 -3.65 -3.23
N LYS A 31 -10.73 -4.00 -1.96
CA LYS A 31 -10.41 -3.06 -0.88
C LYS A 31 -8.97 -3.25 -0.45
N ILE A 32 -8.23 -2.16 -0.38
CA ILE A 32 -6.82 -2.16 0.00
C ILE A 32 -6.69 -1.79 1.48
N ASN A 33 -5.97 -2.62 2.22
CA ASN A 33 -5.55 -2.30 3.59
C ASN A 33 -4.02 -2.21 3.59
N GLN A 34 -3.49 -1.11 4.08
CA GLN A 34 -2.04 -0.92 4.12
C GLN A 34 -1.48 -1.25 5.50
N SER A 35 -0.32 -1.92 5.54
CA SER A 35 0.31 -2.32 6.79
C SER A 35 0.89 -1.14 7.56
N VAL A 36 1.26 -0.08 6.85
CA VAL A 36 1.79 1.15 7.43
C VAL A 36 0.73 2.22 7.35
N LYS A 37 0.39 2.83 8.49
CA LYS A 37 -0.65 3.86 8.54
C LYS A 37 -0.21 5.11 7.81
N SER A 38 -1.20 5.83 7.23
CA SER A 38 -0.93 7.13 6.61
C SER A 38 -0.39 8.10 7.66
N GLY A 39 0.57 8.92 7.25
CA GLY A 39 1.22 9.84 8.16
C GLY A 39 2.38 9.25 8.94
N SER A 40 2.57 7.93 8.92
CA SER A 40 3.69 7.30 9.60
C SER A 40 5.00 7.61 8.88
N LYS A 41 6.09 7.63 9.64
CA LYS A 41 7.43 7.78 9.06
C LYS A 41 7.83 6.50 8.34
N ILE A 42 8.43 6.65 7.17
CA ILE A 42 8.89 5.52 6.37
C ILE A 42 10.37 5.69 6.08
N LYS A 43 11.04 4.56 5.90
CA LYS A 43 12.45 4.52 5.53
C LYS A 43 12.58 4.05 4.09
N LYS A 44 13.66 4.43 3.44
CA LYS A 44 13.96 3.94 2.09
C LYS A 44 14.10 2.42 2.13
N ASN A 45 13.52 1.76 1.14
CA ASN A 45 13.49 0.28 1.01
C ASN A 45 12.66 -0.41 2.10
N GLN A 46 11.85 0.34 2.85
CA GLN A 46 10.96 -0.27 3.82
C GLN A 46 9.88 -1.08 3.11
N LYS A 47 9.58 -2.25 3.66
CA LYS A 47 8.57 -3.13 3.10
C LYS A 47 7.18 -2.69 3.53
N VAL A 48 6.27 -2.58 2.57
CA VAL A 48 4.87 -2.25 2.82
C VAL A 48 4.01 -3.36 2.23
N ILE A 49 3.11 -3.89 3.03
CA ILE A 49 2.20 -4.94 2.58
C ILE A 49 0.83 -4.33 2.34
N LEU A 50 0.30 -4.52 1.14
CA LEU A 50 -1.05 -4.13 0.79
C LEU A 50 -1.92 -5.38 0.79
N LYS A 51 -2.81 -5.45 1.76
CA LYS A 51 -3.72 -6.58 1.88
C LYS A 51 -5.02 -6.27 1.16
N LEU A 52 -5.41 -7.14 0.25
CA LEU A 52 -6.64 -6.99 -0.51
C LEU A 52 -7.73 -7.83 0.12
N THR A 53 -8.92 -7.25 0.22
CA THR A 53 -10.09 -7.95 0.75
C THR A 53 -11.32 -7.63 -0.10
N TRP A 54 -12.34 -8.49 0.00
CA TRP A 54 -13.62 -8.28 -0.69
C TRP A 54 -14.63 -7.52 0.16
N LYS A 55 -14.37 -7.35 1.44
CA LYS A 55 -15.28 -6.62 2.32
C LYS A 55 -15.18 -5.11 2.12
N ASN A 56 -16.31 -4.49 2.17
CA ASN A 56 -16.41 -3.03 2.13
C ASN A 56 -16.16 -2.41 3.50
#